data_0d86373c06960987f75e80e808958378
#
_entry.id   0d86373c06960987f75e80e808958378
#
_cell.length_a   1.000
_cell.length_b   1.000
_cell.length_c   1.000
_cell.angle_alpha   90.00
_cell.angle_beta   90.00
_cell.angle_gamma   90.00
#
_symmetry.space_group_name_H-M   'P 1'
#
loop_
_entity.id
_entity.type
_entity.pdbx_description
1 polymer ?
#
loop_
_entity_poly.entity_id
_entity_poly.type
_entity_poly.pdbx_seq_one_letter_code
_entity_poly.pdbx_strand_id
1 'polypeptide(L)'
;MAKAYRGVLKARINKLYGGEVTCSKVKKLNRHQKYRYDAGEFGRQAAMAAQLIDAGIDAPVLKIKLDGFDTHENQIWRHPNLLKDLGRGLAGLRQSLFMSGLWDSTLIKTYSEFGRRALENESEGTDHGTAAPHFMLSG
;
A
#
# COMPACT_ATOMS: atom_id res chain seq x y z
N MET A 1 -17.13 -8.33 2.03
CA MET A 1 -16.41 -8.11 0.74
C MET A 1 -15.00 -8.69 0.70
N ALA A 2 -14.17 -8.64 1.73
CA ALA A 2 -12.79 -9.16 1.70
C ALA A 2 -12.63 -10.67 1.41
N LYS A 3 -13.58 -11.52 1.86
CA LYS A 3 -13.53 -12.98 1.61
C LYS A 3 -13.80 -13.36 0.14
N ALA A 4 -14.71 -12.65 -0.54
CA ALA A 4 -15.03 -12.90 -1.95
C ALA A 4 -13.86 -12.51 -2.87
N TYR A 5 -13.18 -11.41 -2.57
CA TYR A 5 -12.00 -10.96 -3.33
C TYR A 5 -10.84 -11.96 -3.25
N ARG A 6 -10.57 -12.54 -2.06
CA ARG A 6 -9.54 -13.60 -1.89
C ARG A 6 -9.83 -14.85 -2.73
N GLY A 7 -11.11 -15.23 -2.87
CA GLY A 7 -11.50 -16.41 -3.66
C GLY A 7 -11.26 -16.21 -5.16
N VAL A 8 -11.62 -15.06 -5.69
CA VAL A 8 -11.45 -14.71 -7.12
C VAL A 8 -9.98 -14.57 -7.47
N LEU A 9 -9.17 -13.95 -6.60
CA LEU A 9 -7.71 -13.85 -6.81
C LEU A 9 -7.04 -15.21 -6.82
N LYS A 10 -7.38 -16.09 -5.85
CA LYS A 10 -6.82 -17.44 -5.77
C LYS A 10 -7.15 -18.28 -6.99
N ALA A 11 -8.37 -18.17 -7.50
CA ALA A 11 -8.80 -18.87 -8.72
C ALA A 11 -8.09 -18.36 -9.99
N ARG A 12 -7.84 -17.05 -10.11
CA ARG A 12 -7.10 -16.47 -11.24
C ARG A 12 -5.61 -16.82 -11.21
N ILE A 13 -4.98 -16.78 -10.04
CA ILE A 13 -3.58 -17.20 -9.85
C ILE A 13 -3.42 -18.66 -10.29
N ASN A 14 -4.29 -19.56 -9.86
CA ASN A 14 -4.25 -20.96 -10.24
C ASN A 14 -4.46 -21.19 -11.76
N LYS A 15 -5.27 -20.35 -12.40
CA LYS A 15 -5.53 -20.44 -13.86
C LYS A 15 -4.37 -19.95 -14.71
N LEU A 16 -3.63 -18.93 -14.25
CA LEU A 16 -2.49 -18.35 -14.99
C LEU A 16 -1.22 -19.21 -14.90
N TYR A 17 -1.03 -19.91 -13.80
CA TYR A 17 0.21 -20.68 -13.56
C TYR A 17 0.06 -22.19 -13.72
N GLY A 18 -1.10 -22.70 -14.13
CA GLY A 18 -1.31 -24.13 -14.46
C GLY A 18 -1.00 -25.13 -13.34
N GLY A 19 -0.89 -24.65 -12.09
CA GLY A 19 -0.57 -25.48 -10.93
C GLY A 19 -0.81 -24.74 -9.62
N GLU A 20 -1.07 -25.48 -8.55
CA GLU A 20 -1.14 -24.93 -7.19
C GLU A 20 0.11 -24.09 -6.90
N VAL A 21 -0.09 -22.81 -6.69
CA VAL A 21 0.94 -21.97 -6.06
C VAL A 21 1.11 -22.49 -4.65
N THR A 22 2.03 -23.43 -4.49
CA THR A 22 2.26 -24.08 -3.21
C THR A 22 2.68 -23.04 -2.19
N CYS A 23 2.08 -23.13 -1.02
CA CYS A 23 2.33 -22.28 0.15
C CYS A 23 3.84 -22.13 0.50
N SER A 24 4.71 -22.99 -0.05
CA SER A 24 6.16 -22.95 0.13
C SER A 24 6.86 -21.82 -0.64
N LYS A 25 6.40 -21.46 -1.85
CA LYS A 25 6.93 -20.27 -2.58
C LYS A 25 6.53 -18.97 -1.87
N VAL A 26 5.28 -18.88 -1.42
CA VAL A 26 4.80 -17.73 -0.63
C VAL A 26 5.51 -17.63 0.73
N LYS A 27 5.83 -18.74 1.38
CA LYS A 27 6.59 -18.75 2.64
C LYS A 27 8.05 -18.33 2.48
N LYS A 28 8.70 -18.59 1.34
CA LYS A 28 10.07 -18.09 1.09
C LYS A 28 10.11 -16.56 0.89
N LEU A 29 9.14 -15.98 0.19
CA LEU A 29 9.00 -14.52 0.08
C LEU A 29 8.73 -13.88 1.46
N ASN A 30 7.85 -14.45 2.28
CA ASN A 30 7.50 -13.92 3.59
C ASN A 30 8.68 -13.82 4.58
N ARG A 31 9.71 -14.65 4.48
CA ARG A 31 10.85 -14.64 5.40
C ARG A 31 11.77 -13.43 5.20
N HIS A 32 11.93 -12.92 3.97
CA HIS A 32 12.68 -11.70 3.66
C HIS A 32 11.84 -10.43 3.79
N GLN A 33 10.52 -10.53 3.71
CA GLN A 33 9.59 -9.41 3.77
C GLN A 33 9.20 -9.00 5.19
N LYS A 34 9.33 -9.88 6.19
CA LYS A 34 8.85 -9.65 7.56
C LYS A 34 9.40 -8.36 8.22
N TYR A 35 10.58 -7.90 7.79
CA TYR A 35 11.23 -6.71 8.33
C TYR A 35 11.06 -5.45 7.47
N ARG A 36 10.52 -5.56 6.24
CA ARG A 36 10.46 -4.44 5.28
C ARG A 36 9.13 -3.70 5.28
N TYR A 37 8.08 -4.31 5.78
CA TYR A 37 6.73 -3.78 5.76
C TYR A 37 6.16 -3.62 7.18
N ASP A 38 6.98 -3.19 8.13
CA ASP A 38 6.51 -2.84 9.49
C ASP A 38 5.76 -1.49 9.44
N ALA A 39 4.59 -1.54 8.81
CA ALA A 39 3.67 -0.44 8.58
C ALA A 39 2.22 -0.92 8.77
N GLY A 40 2.00 -1.81 9.73
CA GLY A 40 0.68 -2.30 10.09
C GLY A 40 -0.11 -2.90 8.92
N GLU A 41 -1.39 -2.55 8.81
CA GLU A 41 -2.26 -3.03 7.73
C GLU A 41 -1.83 -2.51 6.36
N PHE A 42 -1.40 -1.26 6.29
CA PHE A 42 -0.89 -0.67 5.04
C PHE A 42 0.33 -1.44 4.52
N GLY A 43 1.26 -1.80 5.40
CA GLY A 43 2.41 -2.62 5.04
C GLY A 43 2.02 -4.00 4.50
N ARG A 44 0.98 -4.63 5.06
CA ARG A 44 0.45 -5.91 4.54
C ARG A 44 -0.15 -5.76 3.14
N GLN A 45 -0.90 -4.68 2.88
CA GLN A 45 -1.45 -4.37 1.56
C GLN A 45 -0.34 -4.09 0.54
N ALA A 46 0.68 -3.32 0.92
CA ALA A 46 1.83 -3.03 0.07
C ALA A 46 2.62 -4.31 -0.29
N ALA A 47 2.84 -5.20 0.68
CA ALA A 47 3.48 -6.50 0.45
C ALA A 47 2.65 -7.38 -0.50
N MET A 48 1.33 -7.40 -0.34
CA MET A 48 0.44 -8.14 -1.23
C MET A 48 0.47 -7.56 -2.65
N ALA A 49 0.45 -6.24 -2.80
CA ALA A 49 0.56 -5.58 -4.10
C ALA A 49 1.87 -5.96 -4.81
N ALA A 50 3.01 -5.93 -4.11
CA ALA A 50 4.30 -6.37 -4.65
C ALA A 50 4.26 -7.83 -5.12
N GLN A 51 3.65 -8.72 -4.33
CA GLN A 51 3.52 -10.13 -4.70
C GLN A 51 2.64 -10.35 -5.93
N LEU A 52 1.56 -9.59 -6.08
CA LEU A 52 0.67 -9.67 -7.23
C LEU A 52 1.38 -9.20 -8.50
N ILE A 53 2.14 -8.11 -8.42
CA ILE A 53 2.92 -7.59 -9.54
C ILE A 53 4.02 -8.58 -9.93
N ASP A 54 4.78 -9.10 -8.95
CA ASP A 54 5.84 -10.09 -9.17
C ASP A 54 5.30 -11.40 -9.76
N ALA A 55 4.07 -11.76 -9.41
CA ALA A 55 3.35 -12.89 -9.96
C ALA A 55 2.82 -12.67 -11.40
N GLY A 56 3.05 -11.49 -11.99
CA GLY A 56 2.62 -11.16 -13.35
C GLY A 56 1.10 -11.07 -13.51
N ILE A 57 0.37 -10.66 -12.47
CA ILE A 57 -1.07 -10.49 -12.58
C ILE A 57 -1.37 -9.34 -13.53
N ASP A 58 -2.18 -9.63 -14.54
CA ASP A 58 -2.68 -8.64 -15.51
C ASP A 58 -3.73 -7.71 -14.85
N ALA A 59 -3.23 -6.77 -14.06
CA ALA A 59 -4.01 -5.73 -13.42
C ALA A 59 -3.30 -4.39 -13.62
N PRO A 60 -3.78 -3.54 -14.53
CA PRO A 60 -3.12 -2.27 -14.85
C PRO A 60 -3.10 -1.31 -13.67
N VAL A 61 -4.01 -1.48 -12.71
CA VAL A 61 -4.09 -0.64 -11.51
C VAL A 61 -4.34 -1.51 -10.28
N LEU A 62 -3.50 -1.32 -9.25
CA LEU A 62 -3.69 -1.87 -7.91
C LEU A 62 -3.91 -0.72 -6.94
N LYS A 63 -5.01 -0.76 -6.19
CA LYS A 63 -5.33 0.23 -5.17
C LYS A 63 -5.12 -0.38 -3.78
N ILE A 64 -4.34 0.31 -2.96
CA ILE A 64 -4.16 0.03 -1.53
C ILE A 64 -4.58 1.25 -0.71
N LYS A 65 -4.94 1.07 0.54
CA LYS A 65 -5.55 2.13 1.36
C LYS A 65 -4.83 2.27 2.70
N LEU A 66 -4.57 3.51 3.08
CA LEU A 66 -4.16 3.88 4.42
C LEU A 66 -5.22 4.83 5.01
N ASP A 67 -5.92 4.35 6.02
CA ASP A 67 -6.95 5.10 6.74
C ASP A 67 -6.35 5.94 7.87
N GLY A 68 -7.16 6.83 8.43
CA GLY A 68 -6.86 7.56 9.66
C GLY A 68 -6.44 9.02 9.48
N PHE A 69 -6.34 9.51 8.25
CA PHE A 69 -5.99 10.91 7.98
C PHE A 69 -7.14 11.91 8.19
N ASP A 70 -8.34 11.44 8.48
CA ASP A 70 -9.47 12.33 8.80
C ASP A 70 -9.38 12.81 10.26
N THR A 71 -8.45 13.72 10.51
CA THR A 71 -8.06 14.20 11.83
C THR A 71 -8.56 15.61 12.06
N HIS A 72 -9.80 15.73 12.53
CA HIS A 72 -10.39 17.01 12.96
C HIS A 72 -9.94 17.44 14.37
N GLU A 73 -9.24 16.56 15.09
CA GLU A 73 -8.74 16.78 16.43
C GLU A 73 -7.41 16.04 16.65
N ASN A 74 -6.58 16.56 17.55
CA ASN A 74 -5.32 15.93 17.98
C ASN A 74 -4.44 15.45 16.81
N GLN A 75 -4.39 16.19 15.72
CA GLN A 75 -3.71 15.79 14.48
C GLN A 75 -2.21 15.62 14.68
N ILE A 76 -1.59 16.48 15.47
CA ILE A 76 -0.15 16.46 15.73
C ILE A 76 0.33 15.13 16.36
N TRP A 77 -0.53 14.47 17.11
CA TRP A 77 -0.23 13.17 17.73
C TRP A 77 -0.50 11.96 16.83
N ARG A 78 -1.40 12.12 15.87
CA ARG A 78 -1.85 11.04 14.98
C ARG A 78 -1.05 10.96 13.68
N HIS A 79 -0.81 12.09 13.03
CA HIS A 79 -0.15 12.17 11.73
C HIS A 79 1.27 11.58 11.69
N PRO A 80 2.15 11.78 12.69
CA PRO A 80 3.49 11.20 12.64
C PRO A 80 3.51 9.68 12.47
N ASN A 81 2.59 8.97 13.11
CA ASN A 81 2.49 7.52 12.97
C ASN A 81 1.95 7.10 11.60
N LEU A 82 0.92 7.81 11.10
CA LEU A 82 0.37 7.56 9.76
C LEU A 82 1.41 7.82 8.65
N LEU A 83 2.15 8.92 8.76
CA LEU A 83 3.23 9.25 7.81
C LEU A 83 4.39 8.26 7.89
N LYS A 84 4.70 7.77 9.08
CA LYS A 84 5.70 6.72 9.27
C LYS A 84 5.26 5.40 8.62
N ASP A 85 4.00 5.02 8.78
CA ASP A 85 3.46 3.81 8.15
C ASP A 85 3.40 3.97 6.61
N LEU A 86 2.98 5.13 6.12
CA LEU A 86 3.03 5.46 4.69
C LEU A 86 4.45 5.34 4.14
N GLY A 87 5.41 6.01 4.77
CA GLY A 87 6.80 6.00 4.33
C GLY A 87 7.42 4.60 4.34
N ARG A 88 7.18 3.83 5.40
CA ARG A 88 7.67 2.44 5.51
C ARG A 88 7.03 1.51 4.49
N GLY A 89 5.72 1.60 4.30
CA GLY A 89 5.00 0.80 3.32
C GLY A 89 5.44 1.09 1.89
N LEU A 90 5.58 2.38 1.54
CA LEU A 90 6.09 2.80 0.22
C LEU A 90 7.55 2.39 0.00
N ALA A 91 8.41 2.53 1.00
CA ALA A 91 9.81 2.10 0.92
C ALA A 91 9.92 0.58 0.72
N GLY A 92 9.11 -0.19 1.44
CA GLY A 92 9.04 -1.65 1.29
C GLY A 92 8.56 -2.06 -0.10
N LEU A 93 7.49 -1.42 -0.61
CA LEU A 93 6.96 -1.67 -1.94
C LEU A 93 8.01 -1.36 -3.02
N ARG A 94 8.62 -0.17 -2.98
CA ARG A 94 9.72 0.21 -3.88
C ARG A 94 10.85 -0.83 -3.87
N GLN A 95 11.30 -1.21 -2.67
CA GLN A 95 12.40 -2.16 -2.55
C GLN A 95 12.06 -3.53 -3.16
N SER A 96 10.84 -4.02 -2.97
CA SER A 96 10.40 -5.28 -3.55
C SER A 96 10.34 -5.21 -5.07
N LEU A 97 9.75 -4.15 -5.62
CA LEU A 97 9.68 -3.93 -7.07
C LEU A 97 11.07 -3.78 -7.70
N PHE A 98 11.98 -3.07 -7.02
CA PHE A 98 13.37 -2.94 -7.46
C PHE A 98 14.09 -4.30 -7.53
N MET A 99 13.93 -5.13 -6.50
CA MET A 99 14.55 -6.47 -6.46
C MET A 99 13.97 -7.44 -7.48
N SER A 100 12.71 -7.25 -7.87
CA SER A 100 12.05 -8.04 -8.93
C SER A 100 12.33 -7.49 -10.34
N GLY A 101 13.07 -6.39 -10.48
CA GLY A 101 13.34 -5.73 -11.77
C GLY A 101 12.10 -5.06 -12.39
N LEU A 102 11.09 -4.76 -11.58
CA LEU A 102 9.81 -4.20 -12.03
C LEU A 102 9.64 -2.72 -11.67
N TRP A 103 10.65 -2.13 -11.03
CA TRP A 103 10.59 -0.75 -10.57
C TRP A 103 10.41 0.24 -11.72
N ASP A 104 11.17 0.09 -12.80
CA ASP A 104 11.15 1.00 -13.96
C ASP A 104 9.87 0.91 -14.81
N SER A 105 9.07 -0.15 -14.59
CA SER A 105 7.78 -0.34 -15.25
C SER A 105 6.58 -0.05 -14.36
N THR A 106 6.83 0.44 -13.13
CA THR A 106 5.78 0.68 -12.14
C THR A 106 5.72 2.15 -11.74
N LEU A 107 4.53 2.72 -11.74
CA LEU A 107 4.23 4.04 -11.18
C LEU A 107 3.42 3.88 -9.91
N ILE A 108 3.94 4.40 -8.81
CA ILE A 108 3.20 4.54 -7.55
C ILE A 108 2.71 5.98 -7.45
N LYS A 109 1.40 6.17 -7.29
CA LYS A 109 0.79 7.49 -7.08
C LYS A 109 -0.10 7.46 -5.86
N THR A 110 0.10 8.39 -4.94
CA THR A 110 -0.86 8.63 -3.86
C THR A 110 -1.97 9.57 -4.32
N TYR A 111 -3.14 9.45 -3.71
CA TYR A 111 -4.23 10.41 -3.83
C TYR A 111 -5.02 10.43 -2.52
N SER A 112 -5.73 11.53 -2.27
CA SER A 112 -6.62 11.69 -1.12
C SER A 112 -8.06 11.88 -1.59
N GLU A 113 -9.02 11.45 -0.78
CA GLU A 113 -10.46 11.67 -1.02
C GLU A 113 -10.86 13.12 -0.74
N PHE A 114 -10.11 13.81 0.11
CA PHE A 114 -10.33 15.21 0.48
C PHE A 114 -8.99 15.92 0.69
N GLY A 115 -9.04 17.25 0.58
CA GLY A 115 -7.95 18.12 1.01
C GLY A 115 -8.20 18.66 2.41
N ARG A 116 -7.23 19.42 2.92
CA ARG A 116 -7.29 20.08 4.22
C ARG A 116 -7.14 21.58 4.09
N ARG A 117 -7.66 22.32 5.07
CA ARG A 117 -7.32 23.75 5.29
C ARG A 117 -5.89 23.85 5.82
N ALA A 118 -5.22 24.95 5.50
CA ALA A 118 -3.88 25.21 6.00
C ALA A 118 -3.87 25.66 7.48
N LEU A 119 -5.01 26.15 7.97
CA LEU A 119 -5.16 26.62 9.34
C LEU A 119 -5.64 25.50 10.25
N GLU A 120 -5.02 25.41 11.41
CA GLU A 120 -5.45 24.56 12.52
C GLU A 120 -6.78 25.06 13.08
N ASN A 121 -7.65 24.14 13.48
CA ASN A 121 -8.90 24.43 14.15
C ASN A 121 -8.73 24.44 15.69
N GLU A 122 -9.79 24.79 16.42
CA GLU A 122 -9.78 24.89 17.89
C GLU A 122 -9.53 23.53 18.60
N SER A 123 -9.63 22.42 17.89
CA SER A 123 -9.43 21.06 18.42
C SER A 123 -8.05 20.47 18.07
N GLU A 124 -7.06 21.27 17.72
CA GLU A 124 -5.72 20.83 17.33
C GLU A 124 -5.74 19.88 16.10
N GLY A 125 -6.68 20.10 15.19
CA GLY A 125 -6.83 19.40 13.94
C GLY A 125 -6.97 20.35 12.77
N THR A 126 -7.38 19.85 11.62
CA THR A 126 -7.70 20.66 10.45
C THR A 126 -9.02 20.23 9.85
N ASP A 127 -9.79 21.19 9.34
CA ASP A 127 -11.00 20.91 8.60
C ASP A 127 -10.69 20.54 7.15
N HIS A 128 -11.67 19.95 6.46
CA HIS A 128 -11.56 19.69 5.03
C HIS A 128 -11.37 21.00 4.26
N GLY A 129 -10.58 20.91 3.21
CA GLY A 129 -10.23 22.02 2.33
C GLY A 129 -9.74 21.51 0.98
N THR A 130 -8.98 22.35 0.29
CA THR A 130 -8.59 22.06 -1.11
C THR A 130 -7.13 21.60 -1.27
N ALA A 131 -6.32 21.68 -0.20
CA ALA A 131 -4.90 21.31 -0.28
C ALA A 131 -4.66 19.85 0.15
N ALA A 132 -3.99 19.09 -0.70
CA ALA A 132 -3.54 17.74 -0.38
C ALA A 132 -2.18 17.47 -1.04
N PRO A 133 -1.19 16.97 -0.29
CA PRO A 133 0.07 16.53 -0.87
C PRO A 133 -0.13 15.19 -1.59
N HIS A 134 0.49 15.07 -2.75
CA HIS A 134 0.52 13.82 -3.51
C HIS A 134 1.96 13.44 -3.82
N PHE A 135 2.26 12.16 -3.72
CA PHE A 135 3.56 11.60 -4.08
C PHE A 135 3.43 10.80 -5.37
N MET A 136 4.44 10.92 -6.22
CA MET A 136 4.63 10.08 -7.39
C MET A 136 6.03 9.49 -7.32
N LEU A 137 6.13 8.16 -7.44
CA LEU A 137 7.38 7.42 -7.38
C LEU A 137 7.45 6.46 -8.57
N SER A 138 8.56 6.50 -9.28
CA SER A 138 8.85 5.65 -10.42
C SER A 138 10.35 5.45 -10.53
N GLY A 139 10.80 4.44 -11.28
CA GLY A 139 12.17 4.29 -11.72
C GLY A 139 12.52 5.21 -12.87
#